data_d914538e379c9af6d5348c85300b1968
#
_entry.id   d914538e379c9af6d5348c85300b1968
#
_cell.length_a   1.000
_cell.length_b   1.000
_cell.length_c   1.000
_cell.angle_alpha   90.00
_cell.angle_beta   90.00
_cell.angle_gamma   90.00
#
_symmetry.space_group_name_H-M   'P 1'
#
loop_
_entity.id
_entity.type
_entity.pdbx_description
1 polymer ?
#
loop_
_entity_poly.entity_id
_entity_poly.type
_entity_poly.pdbx_seq_one_letter_code
_entity_poly.pdbx_strand_id
1 'polypeptide(L)'
;MLTGRKKAYLYEEHYDDVSGYSNPNESVHDHFTVGHTSTSVSLACGLAKARDLKGEEGNVIAVIGDGSLSGGEALEGLDYAAELGGNLIIVVNDNDMSIAENHGGLYKNLKFLRDTEGKADCNFFKSMGLDYVFVKDGNDIDALTFAFESVKDSKKPVVVHIVTEKGKGFALAE
;
A
#
# COMPACT_ATOMS: atom_id res chain seq x y z
N MET A 1 -15.08 -3.94 5.16
CA MET A 1 -16.05 -4.98 5.55
C MET A 1 -15.49 -5.94 6.59
N LEU A 2 -14.29 -6.50 6.40
CA LEU A 2 -13.67 -7.43 7.36
C LEU A 2 -13.34 -6.80 8.73
N THR A 3 -13.27 -5.48 8.80
CA THR A 3 -13.02 -4.70 10.02
C THR A 3 -14.28 -4.36 10.83
N GLY A 4 -15.40 -5.04 10.59
CA GLY A 4 -16.65 -4.86 11.33
C GLY A 4 -17.67 -3.89 10.71
N ARG A 5 -17.30 -3.14 9.69
CA ARG A 5 -18.11 -2.05 9.10
C ARG A 5 -19.06 -2.49 7.98
N LYS A 6 -19.33 -3.80 7.84
CA LYS A 6 -20.12 -4.34 6.71
C LYS A 6 -21.49 -3.66 6.57
N LYS A 7 -22.20 -3.43 7.69
CA LYS A 7 -23.55 -2.87 7.68
C LYS A 7 -23.56 -1.45 7.11
N ALA A 8 -22.59 -0.61 7.49
CA ALA A 8 -22.46 0.76 7.02
C ALA A 8 -22.20 0.90 5.51
N TYR A 9 -21.84 -0.19 4.83
CA TYR A 9 -21.63 -0.20 3.37
C TYR A 9 -22.75 -0.90 2.59
N LEU A 10 -23.67 -1.56 3.27
CA LEU A 10 -24.73 -2.36 2.62
C LEU A 10 -26.14 -1.87 2.88
N TYR A 11 -26.35 -1.13 3.97
CA TYR A 11 -27.70 -0.73 4.41
C TYR A 11 -27.73 0.78 4.65
N GLU A 12 -28.67 1.46 4.02
CA GLU A 12 -28.79 2.92 4.06
C GLU A 12 -28.92 3.47 5.47
N GLU A 13 -29.69 2.79 6.33
CA GLU A 13 -29.90 3.16 7.72
C GLU A 13 -28.63 3.13 8.60
N HIS A 14 -27.51 2.59 8.06
CA HIS A 14 -26.23 2.47 8.73
C HIS A 14 -25.11 3.32 8.12
N TYR A 15 -25.38 4.11 7.06
CA TYR A 15 -24.33 4.89 6.38
C TYR A 15 -23.61 5.87 7.29
N ASP A 16 -24.32 6.45 8.28
CA ASP A 16 -23.76 7.41 9.22
C ASP A 16 -23.13 6.77 10.47
N ASP A 17 -23.12 5.43 10.57
CA ASP A 17 -22.49 4.72 11.69
C ASP A 17 -20.96 4.79 11.66
N VAL A 18 -20.36 5.18 10.53
CA VAL A 18 -18.91 5.26 10.33
C VAL A 18 -18.52 6.53 9.59
N SER A 19 -17.31 7.01 9.85
CA SER A 19 -16.79 8.25 9.25
C SER A 19 -16.30 8.07 7.79
N GLY A 20 -16.17 6.84 7.30
CA GLY A 20 -15.60 6.55 5.99
C GLY A 20 -14.08 6.56 5.94
N TYR A 21 -13.42 6.91 7.03
CA TYR A 21 -11.97 6.93 7.19
C TYR A 21 -11.50 5.93 8.26
N SER A 22 -10.18 5.67 8.31
CA SER A 22 -9.58 4.93 9.41
C SER A 22 -9.77 5.69 10.72
N ASN A 23 -10.33 5.01 11.73
CA ASN A 23 -10.64 5.62 13.03
C ASN A 23 -10.59 4.57 14.15
N PRO A 24 -9.61 4.65 15.08
CA PRO A 24 -9.50 3.71 16.19
C PRO A 24 -10.72 3.64 17.11
N ASN A 25 -11.56 4.67 17.14
CA ASN A 25 -12.80 4.65 17.91
C ASN A 25 -13.90 3.82 17.26
N GLU A 26 -13.77 3.47 15.98
CA GLU A 26 -14.74 2.69 15.23
C GLU A 26 -14.35 1.21 15.10
N SER A 27 -13.06 0.90 15.12
CA SER A 27 -12.57 -0.46 14.97
C SER A 27 -11.20 -0.67 15.62
N VAL A 28 -11.04 -1.80 16.30
CA VAL A 28 -9.74 -2.24 16.85
C VAL A 28 -8.70 -2.57 15.77
N HIS A 29 -9.11 -2.65 14.52
CA HIS A 29 -8.23 -2.88 13.37
C HIS A 29 -7.63 -1.59 12.82
N ASP A 30 -8.09 -0.42 13.28
CA ASP A 30 -7.59 0.86 12.84
C ASP A 30 -6.56 1.38 13.84
N HIS A 31 -5.34 1.58 13.39
CA HIS A 31 -4.25 2.05 14.27
C HIS A 31 -4.19 3.57 14.38
N PHE A 32 -4.72 4.30 13.37
CA PHE A 32 -4.63 5.74 13.29
C PHE A 32 -5.95 6.36 12.81
N THR A 33 -6.21 7.59 13.20
CA THR A 33 -7.21 8.43 12.55
C THR A 33 -6.55 9.07 11.33
N VAL A 34 -6.97 8.66 10.13
CA VAL A 34 -6.36 9.09 8.87
C VAL A 34 -7.45 9.52 7.90
N GLY A 35 -7.36 10.76 7.42
CA GLY A 35 -8.19 11.28 6.34
C GLY A 35 -7.35 11.91 5.22
N HIS A 36 -6.06 12.13 5.46
CA HIS A 36 -5.12 12.67 4.47
C HIS A 36 -4.48 11.55 3.66
N THR A 37 -4.41 11.74 2.34
CA THR A 37 -3.68 10.83 1.43
C THR A 37 -2.16 10.85 1.70
N SER A 38 -1.43 9.87 1.19
CA SER A 38 0.04 9.81 1.20
C SER A 38 0.71 9.46 2.53
N THR A 39 -0.04 9.24 3.61
CA THR A 39 0.50 9.11 4.97
C THR A 39 0.90 7.68 5.38
N SER A 40 0.40 6.65 4.67
CA SER A 40 0.49 5.26 5.13
C SER A 40 1.93 4.75 5.30
N VAL A 41 2.85 5.15 4.43
CA VAL A 41 4.25 4.70 4.49
C VAL A 41 4.96 5.27 5.71
N SER A 42 4.83 6.58 5.96
CA SER A 42 5.43 7.26 7.12
C SER A 42 4.90 6.70 8.44
N LEU A 43 3.58 6.48 8.53
CA LEU A 43 2.94 5.88 9.71
C LEU A 43 3.43 4.43 9.94
N ALA A 44 3.54 3.64 8.88
CA ALA A 44 4.05 2.27 8.96
C ALA A 44 5.53 2.23 9.35
N CYS A 45 6.35 3.17 8.89
CA CYS A 45 7.74 3.32 9.36
C CYS A 45 7.80 3.54 10.88
N GLY A 46 6.94 4.40 11.40
CA GLY A 46 6.83 4.64 12.85
C GLY A 46 6.45 3.36 13.63
N LEU A 47 5.48 2.60 13.13
CA LEU A 47 5.09 1.31 13.73
C LEU A 47 6.22 0.27 13.67
N ALA A 48 6.89 0.14 12.52
CA ALA A 48 8.02 -0.78 12.36
C ALA A 48 9.15 -0.43 13.32
N LYS A 49 9.49 0.85 13.43
CA LYS A 49 10.49 1.33 14.39
C LYS A 49 10.09 1.05 15.83
N ALA A 50 8.84 1.28 16.19
CA ALA A 50 8.34 1.01 17.55
C ALA A 50 8.39 -0.49 17.89
N ARG A 51 7.97 -1.36 16.95
CA ARG A 51 8.09 -2.82 17.08
C ARG A 51 9.53 -3.24 17.34
N ASP A 52 10.47 -2.74 16.54
CA ASP A 52 11.88 -3.11 16.62
C ASP A 52 12.51 -2.64 17.95
N LEU A 53 12.20 -1.42 18.40
CA LEU A 53 12.67 -0.88 19.68
C LEU A 53 12.14 -1.66 20.88
N LYS A 54 10.94 -2.23 20.78
CA LYS A 54 10.35 -3.07 21.82
C LYS A 54 10.81 -4.52 21.75
N GLY A 55 11.51 -4.93 20.68
CA GLY A 55 11.85 -6.33 20.43
C GLY A 55 10.65 -7.21 20.14
N GLU A 56 9.57 -6.62 19.63
CA GLU A 56 8.36 -7.34 19.23
C GLU A 56 8.54 -7.94 17.83
N GLU A 57 7.80 -9.01 17.54
CA GLU A 57 7.78 -9.68 16.25
C GLU A 57 6.53 -9.32 15.46
N GLY A 58 6.52 -9.60 14.15
CA GLY A 58 5.40 -9.41 13.25
C GLY A 58 5.71 -8.47 12.10
N ASN A 59 4.92 -8.59 11.05
CA ASN A 59 5.06 -7.75 9.86
C ASN A 59 4.31 -6.44 10.02
N VAL A 60 4.91 -5.34 9.59
CA VAL A 60 4.22 -4.08 9.39
C VAL A 60 4.03 -3.90 7.88
N ILE A 61 2.79 -3.65 7.47
CA ILE A 61 2.40 -3.56 6.07
C ILE A 61 1.75 -2.20 5.82
N ALA A 62 2.36 -1.39 4.97
CA ALA A 62 1.75 -0.18 4.44
C ALA A 62 1.07 -0.49 3.10
N VAL A 63 -0.15 -0.04 2.89
CA VAL A 63 -0.82 -0.08 1.59
C VAL A 63 -1.00 1.35 1.09
N ILE A 64 -0.52 1.62 -0.12
CA ILE A 64 -0.61 2.93 -0.74
C ILE A 64 -1.03 2.80 -2.20
N GLY A 65 -2.00 3.61 -2.63
CA GLY A 65 -2.38 3.70 -4.04
C GLY A 65 -1.37 4.54 -4.83
N ASP A 66 -1.26 4.29 -6.13
CA ASP A 66 -0.40 5.01 -7.05
C ASP A 66 -0.64 6.53 -7.04
N GLY A 67 -1.90 6.97 -6.98
CA GLY A 67 -2.24 8.38 -6.83
C GLY A 67 -1.71 9.01 -5.53
N SER A 68 -1.78 8.28 -4.42
CA SER A 68 -1.29 8.72 -3.12
C SER A 68 0.23 8.71 -3.03
N LEU A 69 0.89 7.85 -3.81
CA LEU A 69 2.34 7.68 -3.81
C LEU A 69 3.10 8.93 -4.27
N SER A 70 2.45 9.80 -5.05
CA SER A 70 3.08 11.05 -5.53
C SER A 70 3.12 12.18 -4.49
N GLY A 71 2.52 12.00 -3.33
CA GLY A 71 2.56 13.00 -2.26
C GLY A 71 3.95 13.08 -1.61
N GLY A 72 4.36 14.28 -1.19
CA GLY A 72 5.66 14.53 -0.58
C GLY A 72 5.91 13.65 0.64
N GLU A 73 4.92 13.50 1.51
CA GLU A 73 5.02 12.66 2.71
C GLU A 73 5.26 11.18 2.37
N ALA A 74 4.66 10.66 1.28
CA ALA A 74 4.92 9.30 0.83
C ALA A 74 6.37 9.13 0.35
N LEU A 75 6.91 10.13 -0.34
CA LEU A 75 8.29 10.11 -0.81
C LEU A 75 9.29 10.19 0.35
N GLU A 76 9.04 11.04 1.34
CA GLU A 76 9.82 11.10 2.58
C GLU A 76 9.73 9.79 3.36
N GLY A 77 8.54 9.19 3.41
CA GLY A 77 8.35 7.88 4.03
C GLY A 77 9.13 6.76 3.35
N LEU A 78 9.20 6.76 2.02
CA LEU A 78 10.00 5.79 1.25
C LEU A 78 11.51 5.98 1.48
N ASP A 79 11.97 7.23 1.51
CA ASP A 79 13.36 7.57 1.80
C ASP A 79 13.76 7.06 3.18
N TYR A 80 12.95 7.37 4.19
CA TYR A 80 13.20 6.87 5.54
C TYR A 80 13.06 5.35 5.66
N ALA A 81 12.14 4.72 4.94
CA ALA A 81 12.00 3.26 4.92
C ALA A 81 13.30 2.57 4.49
N ALA A 82 13.99 3.11 3.48
CA ALA A 82 15.26 2.57 3.02
C ALA A 82 16.36 2.60 4.11
N GLU A 83 16.35 3.63 4.96
CA GLU A 83 17.30 3.78 6.08
C GLU A 83 16.89 2.96 7.32
N LEU A 84 15.58 2.70 7.48
CA LEU A 84 15.04 2.06 8.69
C LEU A 84 15.64 0.67 8.94
N GLY A 85 15.88 -0.11 7.87
CA GLY A 85 16.20 -1.54 7.97
C GLY A 85 15.02 -2.35 8.55
N GLY A 86 15.19 -3.65 8.71
CA GLY A 86 14.16 -4.50 9.29
C GLY A 86 12.99 -4.80 8.36
N ASN A 87 11.97 -5.50 8.87
CA ASN A 87 10.82 -5.92 8.08
C ASN A 87 9.77 -4.81 7.99
N LEU A 88 9.62 -4.26 6.79
CA LEU A 88 8.52 -3.37 6.41
C LEU A 88 8.09 -3.72 4.98
N ILE A 89 6.83 -4.06 4.79
CA ILE A 89 6.28 -4.40 3.48
C ILE A 89 5.45 -3.21 3.00
N ILE A 90 5.80 -2.64 1.85
CA ILE A 90 5.09 -1.51 1.25
C ILE A 90 4.37 -2.02 0.01
N VAL A 91 3.05 -2.13 0.08
CA VAL A 91 2.21 -2.55 -1.04
C VAL A 91 1.82 -1.32 -1.85
N VAL A 92 2.34 -1.21 -3.05
CA VAL A 92 1.93 -0.18 -4.02
C VAL A 92 0.82 -0.76 -4.88
N ASN A 93 -0.41 -0.29 -4.65
CA ASN A 93 -1.58 -0.68 -5.42
C ASN A 93 -1.71 0.25 -6.64
N ASP A 94 -1.22 -0.22 -7.77
CA ASP A 94 -1.15 0.52 -9.04
C ASP A 94 -2.28 0.11 -9.97
N ASN A 95 -3.22 1.01 -10.22
CA ASN A 95 -4.29 0.83 -11.18
C ASN A 95 -4.29 1.93 -12.27
N ASP A 96 -3.21 2.70 -12.35
CA ASP A 96 -2.99 3.79 -13.31
C ASP A 96 -4.01 4.94 -13.18
N MET A 97 -4.73 5.00 -12.06
CA MET A 97 -5.77 5.99 -11.83
C MET A 97 -5.77 6.50 -10.39
N SER A 98 -5.93 7.81 -10.27
CA SER A 98 -6.44 8.42 -9.04
C SER A 98 -7.94 8.74 -9.20
N ILE A 99 -8.36 10.00 -8.99
CA ILE A 99 -9.71 10.47 -9.39
C ILE A 99 -9.73 10.70 -10.92
N ALA A 100 -8.60 11.10 -11.50
CA ALA A 100 -8.36 11.28 -12.93
C ALA A 100 -7.08 10.56 -13.34
N GLU A 101 -6.74 10.60 -14.63
CA GLU A 101 -5.46 10.07 -15.12
C GLU A 101 -4.26 10.69 -14.41
N ASN A 102 -3.30 9.86 -14.09
CA ASN A 102 -2.08 10.27 -13.41
C ASN A 102 -1.05 10.86 -14.38
N HIS A 103 -0.44 11.98 -14.02
CA HIS A 103 0.59 12.63 -14.82
C HIS A 103 1.83 12.95 -13.98
N GLY A 104 3.02 12.78 -14.55
CA GLY A 104 4.29 13.10 -13.89
C GLY A 104 5.37 12.05 -14.09
N GLY A 105 6.58 12.36 -13.59
CA GLY A 105 7.75 11.50 -13.74
C GLY A 105 7.61 10.16 -13.03
N LEU A 106 7.01 10.15 -11.82
CA LEU A 106 6.76 8.94 -11.06
C LEU A 106 5.84 7.98 -11.85
N TYR A 107 4.75 8.48 -12.40
CA TYR A 107 3.79 7.64 -13.14
C TYR A 107 4.36 7.09 -14.45
N LYS A 108 5.28 7.85 -15.10
CA LYS A 108 6.03 7.33 -16.24
C LYS A 108 6.92 6.14 -15.84
N ASN A 109 7.53 6.20 -14.65
CA ASN A 109 8.30 5.08 -14.13
C ASN A 109 7.42 3.90 -13.76
N LEU A 110 6.28 4.12 -13.06
CA LEU A 110 5.31 3.06 -12.76
C LEU A 110 4.82 2.37 -14.04
N LYS A 111 4.46 3.17 -15.06
CA LYS A 111 4.10 2.63 -16.37
C LYS A 111 5.21 1.76 -16.97
N PHE A 112 6.46 2.25 -16.92
CA PHE A 112 7.60 1.49 -17.44
C PHE A 112 7.81 0.19 -16.66
N LEU A 113 7.59 0.21 -15.35
CA LEU A 113 7.63 -1.01 -14.53
C LEU A 113 6.51 -1.98 -14.88
N ARG A 114 5.28 -1.50 -15.14
CA ARG A 114 4.17 -2.34 -15.64
C ARG A 114 4.51 -2.97 -16.99
N ASP A 115 4.93 -2.15 -17.96
CA ASP A 115 5.24 -2.57 -19.33
C ASP A 115 6.38 -3.61 -19.40
N THR A 116 7.30 -3.57 -18.44
CA THR A 116 8.45 -4.48 -18.35
C THR A 116 8.29 -5.59 -17.32
N GLU A 117 7.10 -5.72 -16.73
CA GLU A 117 6.84 -6.68 -15.63
C GLU A 117 7.88 -6.58 -14.50
N GLY A 118 8.18 -5.36 -14.09
CA GLY A 118 9.13 -5.06 -13.02
C GLY A 118 10.61 -5.25 -13.37
N LYS A 119 10.94 -5.59 -14.61
CA LYS A 119 12.32 -5.92 -15.05
C LYS A 119 13.12 -4.72 -15.56
N ALA A 120 12.52 -3.52 -15.54
CA ALA A 120 13.20 -2.31 -15.98
C ALA A 120 14.47 -2.03 -15.16
N ASP A 121 15.55 -1.63 -15.84
CA ASP A 121 16.80 -1.20 -15.17
C ASP A 121 16.58 0.08 -14.35
N CYS A 122 15.75 1.01 -14.87
CA CYS A 122 15.34 2.21 -14.16
C CYS A 122 14.11 1.90 -13.30
N ASN A 123 14.34 1.57 -12.04
CA ASN A 123 13.30 1.29 -11.06
C ASN A 123 13.43 2.30 -9.91
N PHE A 124 12.42 3.16 -9.77
CA PHE A 124 12.37 4.19 -8.73
C PHE A 124 12.59 3.65 -7.33
N PHE A 125 11.95 2.55 -6.97
CA PHE A 125 12.04 1.96 -5.64
C PHE A 125 13.44 1.36 -5.36
N LYS A 126 13.99 0.65 -6.35
CA LYS A 126 15.35 0.09 -6.24
C LYS A 126 16.41 1.20 -6.16
N SER A 127 16.20 2.33 -6.85
CA SER A 127 17.12 3.47 -6.80
C SER A 127 17.16 4.13 -5.43
N MET A 128 16.11 3.97 -4.62
CA MET A 128 16.06 4.41 -3.22
C MET A 128 16.65 3.37 -2.24
N GLY A 129 17.09 2.21 -2.72
CA GLY A 129 17.65 1.14 -1.87
C GLY A 129 16.64 0.14 -1.32
N LEU A 130 15.39 0.18 -1.78
CA LEU A 130 14.34 -0.75 -1.37
C LEU A 130 14.40 -2.04 -2.20
N ASP A 131 14.13 -3.18 -1.58
CA ASP A 131 13.86 -4.42 -2.30
C ASP A 131 12.51 -4.29 -3.04
N TYR A 132 12.36 -5.06 -4.13
CA TYR A 132 11.21 -4.87 -5.01
C TYR A 132 10.72 -6.19 -5.59
N VAL A 133 9.41 -6.42 -5.47
CA VAL A 133 8.66 -7.52 -6.07
C VAL A 133 7.53 -6.95 -6.92
N PHE A 134 7.36 -7.50 -8.13
CA PHE A 134 6.29 -7.10 -9.04
C PHE A 134 5.23 -8.21 -9.14
N VAL A 135 3.95 -7.83 -9.04
CA VAL A 135 2.81 -8.73 -9.20
C VAL A 135 1.93 -8.20 -10.33
N LYS A 136 1.94 -8.90 -11.46
CA LYS A 136 1.23 -8.50 -12.67
C LYS A 136 -0.29 -8.53 -12.51
N ASP A 137 -0.81 -9.52 -11.82
CA ASP A 137 -2.23 -9.68 -11.53
C ASP A 137 -2.51 -9.52 -10.03
N GLY A 138 -2.66 -8.26 -9.61
CA GLY A 138 -2.91 -7.88 -8.23
C GLY A 138 -4.37 -8.12 -7.78
N ASN A 139 -5.24 -8.62 -8.64
CA ASN A 139 -6.57 -9.08 -8.28
C ASN A 139 -6.63 -10.62 -8.12
N ASP A 140 -5.54 -11.34 -8.43
CA ASP A 140 -5.42 -12.77 -8.21
C ASP A 140 -4.91 -13.08 -6.80
N ILE A 141 -5.71 -13.80 -6.01
CA ILE A 141 -5.39 -14.11 -4.60
C ILE A 141 -4.19 -15.05 -4.49
N ASP A 142 -4.03 -16.00 -5.42
CA ASP A 142 -2.92 -16.95 -5.39
C ASP A 142 -1.61 -16.24 -5.73
N ALA A 143 -1.62 -15.33 -6.72
CA ALA A 143 -0.47 -14.49 -7.05
C ALA A 143 -0.06 -13.59 -5.87
N LEU A 144 -1.04 -12.97 -5.20
CA LEU A 144 -0.80 -12.14 -4.01
C LEU A 144 -0.24 -12.98 -2.85
N THR A 145 -0.83 -14.14 -2.59
CA THR A 145 -0.38 -15.04 -1.53
C THR A 145 1.07 -15.46 -1.76
N PHE A 146 1.41 -15.86 -2.98
CA PHE A 146 2.77 -16.21 -3.35
C PHE A 146 3.76 -15.07 -3.13
N ALA A 147 3.38 -13.85 -3.56
CA ALA A 147 4.22 -12.66 -3.38
C ALA A 147 4.46 -12.35 -1.90
N PHE A 148 3.40 -12.34 -1.07
CA PHE A 148 3.54 -12.06 0.36
C PHE A 148 4.32 -13.15 1.11
N GLU A 149 4.12 -14.42 0.78
CA GLU A 149 4.91 -15.51 1.33
C GLU A 149 6.41 -15.33 1.03
N SER A 150 6.77 -14.80 -0.15
CA SER A 150 8.16 -14.57 -0.52
C SER A 150 8.85 -13.45 0.26
N VAL A 151 8.08 -12.51 0.84
CA VAL A 151 8.61 -11.31 1.51
C VAL A 151 8.33 -11.24 3.01
N LYS A 152 7.47 -12.09 3.55
CA LYS A 152 7.05 -12.03 4.96
C LYS A 152 8.20 -12.10 5.97
N ASP A 153 9.28 -12.78 5.60
CA ASP A 153 10.48 -12.96 6.42
C ASP A 153 11.64 -12.05 6.01
N SER A 154 11.38 -11.05 5.17
CA SER A 154 12.40 -10.09 4.73
C SER A 154 13.05 -9.40 5.93
N LYS A 155 14.35 -9.14 5.81
CA LYS A 155 15.14 -8.38 6.79
C LYS A 155 15.41 -6.95 6.34
N LYS A 156 14.83 -6.57 5.21
CA LYS A 156 14.91 -5.22 4.62
C LYS A 156 13.52 -4.78 4.18
N PRO A 157 13.27 -3.47 4.14
CA PRO A 157 12.05 -2.95 3.57
C PRO A 157 11.90 -3.38 2.11
N VAL A 158 10.70 -3.82 1.76
CA VAL A 158 10.40 -4.34 0.42
C VAL A 158 9.13 -3.70 -0.13
N VAL A 159 9.19 -3.29 -1.39
CA VAL A 159 8.02 -2.84 -2.14
C VAL A 159 7.43 -4.01 -2.91
N VAL A 160 6.16 -4.29 -2.65
CA VAL A 160 5.34 -5.22 -3.44
C VAL A 160 4.43 -4.37 -4.33
N HIS A 161 4.83 -4.24 -5.60
CA HIS A 161 4.12 -3.46 -6.60
C HIS A 161 3.09 -4.36 -7.29
N ILE A 162 1.81 -4.15 -6.98
CA ILE A 162 0.69 -4.93 -7.53
C ILE A 162 -0.05 -4.10 -8.57
N VAL A 163 -0.33 -4.70 -9.71
CA VAL A 163 -1.16 -4.08 -10.76
C VAL A 163 -2.58 -4.57 -10.61
N THR A 164 -3.52 -3.65 -10.38
CA THR A 164 -4.92 -3.98 -10.14
C THR A 164 -5.83 -3.30 -11.15
N GLU A 165 -6.99 -3.90 -11.35
CA GLU A 165 -8.10 -3.32 -12.08
C GLU A 165 -9.07 -2.69 -11.08
N LYS A 166 -9.28 -1.38 -11.20
CA LYS A 166 -10.14 -0.62 -10.29
C LYS A 166 -11.60 -1.03 -10.47
N GLY A 167 -12.26 -1.40 -9.38
CA GLY A 167 -13.66 -1.83 -9.41
C GLY A 167 -13.89 -3.31 -9.75
N LYS A 168 -12.84 -4.08 -10.04
CA LYS A 168 -12.95 -5.48 -10.46
C LYS A 168 -13.84 -6.31 -9.51
N GLY A 169 -14.80 -7.01 -10.10
CA GLY A 169 -15.77 -7.82 -9.38
C GLY A 169 -17.04 -7.05 -8.96
N PHE A 170 -17.13 -5.77 -9.29
CA PHE A 170 -18.32 -4.95 -9.05
C PHE A 170 -18.79 -4.31 -10.38
N ALA A 171 -19.75 -4.94 -11.04
CA ALA A 171 -20.19 -4.59 -12.39
C ALA A 171 -20.64 -3.12 -12.60
N LEU A 172 -20.97 -2.39 -11.54
CA LEU A 172 -21.30 -0.95 -11.60
C LEU A 172 -20.05 -0.06 -11.58
N ALA A 173 -18.89 -0.60 -11.28
CA ALA A 173 -17.63 0.12 -11.20
C ALA A 173 -16.59 -0.33 -12.23
N GLU A 174 -16.91 -1.37 -13.01
CA GLU A 174 -16.12 -1.86 -14.15
C GLU A 174 -16.39 -1.06 -15.44
#